data_c8210b33f642f534a6f4c146de9a3abf
#
_entry.id   c8210b33f642f534a6f4c146de9a3abf
#
_cell.length_a   1.000
_cell.length_b   1.000
_cell.length_c   1.000
_cell.angle_alpha   90.00
_cell.angle_beta   90.00
_cell.angle_gamma   90.00
#
_symmetry.space_group_name_H-M   'P 1'
#
loop_
_entity.id
_entity.type
_entity.pdbx_description
1 polymer ?
#
loop_
_entity_poly.entity_id
_entity_poly.type
_entity_poly.pdbx_seq_one_letter_code
_entity_poly.pdbx_strand_id
1 'polypeptide(L)'
;MSTDIEKFKAGSPMADTLRMDRMPHIWCPGCGIGSEVNSFADAVKRSGIDPKKLVVVSGIGCTGRVAGYVNFDSMHTTHGRAIPVATGIKLANPELTVVVFSGEGDLAGIGGNHLIHAARRNMDLIVICNNNFTYGMTGGQVTPTTPSSAVASTTPYGNYEYPFSLPFLMDAAGATYIARWTSMHSRNVTQSIEEALLRKGFSFIEIISPCPTLYLRRNRLGDGVDQLQNYQDNSILKHGADTRETCIDFQGKIVVGKFVEKNKPTYLEAVDKCCVKLVGDDYQLYGKTIPEREAEEKAEKERIAARRAAMQADEKAQEEAASAKSQQASAPKAVAKKAPAKAAKKAPAKAVAAPKASKKAAAKTPAKPVKKAAVKAKPVKKAATKAKPVKKVATKAVAKASARKAAPKATKVKVVAKAAKKAAPKKTRK
;
A
#
# COMPACT_ATOMS: atom_id res chain seq x y z
N MET A 1 -5.38 16.89 -27.39
CA MET A 1 -5.22 15.88 -26.32
C MET A 1 -3.75 15.58 -25.97
N SER A 2 -2.83 15.40 -26.93
CA SER A 2 -1.41 15.10 -26.63
C SER A 2 -0.70 16.26 -25.89
N THR A 3 -0.89 17.50 -26.33
CA THR A 3 -0.24 18.68 -25.75
C THR A 3 -0.67 19.01 -24.32
N ASP A 4 -1.89 18.70 -23.92
CA ASP A 4 -2.39 18.97 -22.57
C ASP A 4 -1.86 17.95 -21.56
N ILE A 5 -1.70 16.69 -22.00
CA ILE A 5 -1.07 15.63 -21.19
C ILE A 5 0.41 15.93 -20.98
N GLU A 6 1.12 16.40 -21.98
CA GLU A 6 2.54 16.78 -21.86
C GLU A 6 2.74 17.99 -20.94
N LYS A 7 1.90 19.00 -21.04
CA LYS A 7 1.90 20.13 -20.11
C LYS A 7 1.60 19.72 -18.68
N PHE A 8 0.63 18.80 -18.49
CA PHE A 8 0.31 18.24 -17.18
C PHE A 8 1.50 17.45 -16.60
N LYS A 9 2.16 16.65 -17.42
CA LYS A 9 3.35 15.89 -17.01
C LYS A 9 4.48 16.82 -16.57
N ALA A 10 4.77 17.86 -17.34
CA ALA A 10 5.84 18.81 -17.04
C ALA A 10 5.55 19.67 -15.80
N GLY A 11 4.28 19.98 -15.51
CA GLY A 11 3.85 20.75 -14.34
C GLY A 11 3.53 19.93 -13.09
N SER A 12 3.67 18.60 -13.13
CA SER A 12 3.35 17.76 -11.97
C SER A 12 4.37 17.95 -10.85
N PRO A 13 3.95 18.26 -9.61
CA PRO A 13 4.85 18.35 -8.46
C PRO A 13 5.52 17.01 -8.12
N MET A 14 5.04 15.89 -8.71
CA MET A 14 5.56 14.53 -8.51
C MET A 14 6.42 14.05 -9.69
N ALA A 15 6.80 14.93 -10.62
CA ALA A 15 7.55 14.55 -11.83
C ALA A 15 8.88 13.83 -11.52
N ASP A 16 9.53 14.19 -10.43
CA ASP A 16 10.81 13.59 -10.01
C ASP A 16 10.64 12.20 -9.39
N THR A 17 9.49 11.93 -8.79
CA THR A 17 9.22 10.69 -8.05
C THR A 17 8.45 9.65 -8.85
N LEU A 18 7.79 10.06 -9.93
CA LEU A 18 6.97 9.20 -10.78
C LEU A 18 7.52 9.14 -12.20
N ARG A 19 7.39 7.99 -12.83
CA ARG A 19 7.71 7.79 -14.26
C ARG A 19 6.62 8.42 -15.12
N MET A 20 6.78 9.70 -15.40
CA MET A 20 5.80 10.49 -16.16
C MET A 20 5.66 10.01 -17.61
N ASP A 21 6.69 9.36 -18.18
CA ASP A 21 6.66 8.69 -19.48
C ASP A 21 5.64 7.55 -19.56
N ARG A 22 5.28 6.97 -18.41
CA ARG A 22 4.31 5.87 -18.30
C ARG A 22 2.91 6.30 -17.89
N MET A 23 2.67 7.59 -17.78
CA MET A 23 1.33 8.13 -17.50
C MET A 23 0.53 8.32 -18.81
N PRO A 24 -0.80 8.09 -18.80
CA PRO A 24 -1.64 7.73 -17.66
C PRO A 24 -1.43 6.30 -17.18
N HIS A 25 -1.65 6.07 -15.89
CA HIS A 25 -1.56 4.75 -15.30
C HIS A 25 -2.71 3.82 -15.72
N ILE A 26 -2.54 2.50 -15.50
CA ILE A 26 -3.50 1.47 -15.93
C ILE A 26 -4.61 1.16 -14.91
N TRP A 27 -4.57 1.75 -13.71
CA TRP A 27 -5.57 1.46 -12.69
C TRP A 27 -6.93 2.01 -13.03
N CYS A 28 -7.97 1.30 -12.58
CA CYS A 28 -9.35 1.69 -12.82
C CYS A 28 -9.66 3.05 -12.16
N PRO A 29 -10.49 3.90 -12.80
CA PRO A 29 -11.01 5.10 -12.14
C PRO A 29 -11.72 4.73 -10.84
N GLY A 30 -11.42 5.44 -9.76
CA GLY A 30 -12.02 5.24 -8.44
C GLY A 30 -11.48 4.05 -7.63
N CYS A 31 -10.44 3.33 -8.08
CA CYS A 31 -9.88 2.22 -7.30
C CYS A 31 -8.96 2.64 -6.14
N GLY A 32 -8.56 3.91 -6.09
CA GLY A 32 -7.73 4.45 -5.00
C GLY A 32 -6.23 4.25 -5.14
N ILE A 33 -5.73 3.25 -5.88
CA ILE A 33 -4.29 2.95 -5.98
C ILE A 33 -3.48 4.15 -6.51
N GLY A 34 -4.01 4.89 -7.48
CA GLY A 34 -3.34 6.10 -7.97
C GLY A 34 -3.15 7.16 -6.88
N SER A 35 -4.15 7.35 -6.01
CA SER A 35 -4.06 8.26 -4.86
C SER A 35 -3.06 7.78 -3.82
N GLU A 36 -2.97 6.47 -3.59
CA GLU A 36 -1.98 5.86 -2.69
C GLU A 36 -0.55 6.07 -3.19
N VAL A 37 -0.33 5.93 -4.49
CA VAL A 37 0.97 6.20 -5.13
C VAL A 37 1.34 7.67 -5.03
N ASN A 38 0.38 8.59 -5.21
CA ASN A 38 0.61 10.00 -4.98
C ASN A 38 0.95 10.31 -3.52
N SER A 39 0.24 9.70 -2.56
CA SER A 39 0.56 9.84 -1.14
C SER A 39 1.95 9.31 -0.80
N PHE A 40 2.37 8.20 -1.42
CA PHE A 40 3.73 7.67 -1.29
C PHE A 40 4.77 8.64 -1.86
N ALA A 41 4.55 9.16 -3.07
CA ALA A 41 5.46 10.10 -3.71
C ALA A 41 5.62 11.41 -2.89
N ASP A 42 4.52 11.94 -2.35
CA ASP A 42 4.51 13.10 -1.45
C ASP A 42 5.27 12.79 -0.14
N ALA A 43 5.03 11.63 0.47
CA ALA A 43 5.73 11.22 1.68
C ALA A 43 7.25 11.07 1.46
N VAL A 44 7.68 10.49 0.35
CA VAL A 44 9.09 10.40 -0.02
C VAL A 44 9.71 11.79 -0.14
N LYS A 45 9.03 12.70 -0.83
CA LYS A 45 9.48 14.08 -0.98
C LYS A 45 9.62 14.76 0.39
N ARG A 46 8.60 14.70 1.26
CA ARG A 46 8.61 15.31 2.60
C ARG A 46 9.62 14.70 3.56
N SER A 47 9.90 13.40 3.41
CA SER A 47 10.82 12.69 4.30
C SER A 47 12.26 13.19 4.18
N GLY A 48 12.66 13.78 3.03
CA GLY A 48 14.02 14.23 2.76
C GLY A 48 15.04 13.10 2.62
N ILE A 49 14.59 11.83 2.53
CA ILE A 49 15.49 10.69 2.28
C ILE A 49 16.14 10.82 0.91
N ASP A 50 17.31 10.19 0.74
CA ASP A 50 17.97 10.16 -0.55
C ASP A 50 17.21 9.20 -1.50
N PRO A 51 16.66 9.68 -2.63
CA PRO A 51 16.00 8.82 -3.61
C PRO A 51 16.86 7.67 -4.13
N LYS A 52 18.19 7.84 -4.13
CA LYS A 52 19.15 6.80 -4.54
C LYS A 52 19.31 5.68 -3.53
N LYS A 53 18.84 5.90 -2.28
CA LYS A 53 18.83 4.89 -1.22
C LYS A 53 17.45 4.25 -1.05
N LEU A 54 16.47 4.62 -1.88
CA LEU A 54 15.11 4.08 -1.81
C LEU A 54 14.93 2.97 -2.86
N VAL A 55 14.46 1.82 -2.39
CA VAL A 55 14.12 0.67 -3.25
C VAL A 55 12.66 0.28 -3.03
N VAL A 56 11.90 0.17 -4.13
CA VAL A 56 10.50 -0.25 -4.12
C VAL A 56 10.36 -1.66 -4.67
N VAL A 57 9.88 -2.57 -3.83
CA VAL A 57 9.64 -3.97 -4.20
C VAL A 57 8.15 -4.22 -4.26
N SER A 58 7.63 -4.67 -5.40
CA SER A 58 6.22 -4.97 -5.59
C SER A 58 5.98 -6.45 -5.87
N GLY A 59 4.86 -6.97 -5.37
CA GLY A 59 4.37 -8.30 -5.69
C GLY A 59 3.54 -8.34 -6.97
N ILE A 60 2.61 -9.26 -7.08
CA ILE A 60 1.74 -9.45 -8.25
C ILE A 60 0.33 -8.95 -7.97
N GLY A 61 -0.29 -8.35 -8.98
CA GLY A 61 -1.65 -7.82 -8.97
C GLY A 61 -1.70 -6.34 -9.36
N CYS A 62 -2.85 -5.71 -9.18
CA CYS A 62 -3.04 -4.30 -9.53
C CYS A 62 -2.05 -3.41 -8.78
N THR A 63 -1.92 -3.60 -7.47
CA THR A 63 -0.99 -2.86 -6.61
C THR A 63 0.47 -3.18 -6.96
N GLY A 64 0.77 -4.41 -7.36
CA GLY A 64 2.10 -4.82 -7.80
C GLY A 64 2.65 -4.03 -8.99
N ARG A 65 1.80 -3.34 -9.76
CA ARG A 65 2.25 -2.47 -10.87
C ARG A 65 2.96 -1.19 -10.40
N VAL A 66 2.87 -0.84 -9.11
CA VAL A 66 3.48 0.38 -8.55
C VAL A 66 4.96 0.48 -8.87
N ALA A 67 5.73 -0.61 -8.75
CA ALA A 67 7.16 -0.64 -9.10
C ALA A 67 7.43 -0.14 -10.54
N GLY A 68 6.46 -0.26 -11.45
CA GLY A 68 6.58 0.24 -12.82
C GLY A 68 6.31 1.72 -12.98
N TYR A 69 5.75 2.41 -12.00
CA TYR A 69 5.34 3.80 -12.07
C TYR A 69 6.18 4.76 -11.20
N VAL A 70 6.97 4.22 -10.27
CA VAL A 70 7.88 5.02 -9.43
C VAL A 70 9.23 5.21 -10.10
N ASN A 71 9.84 6.38 -9.91
CA ASN A 71 11.15 6.74 -10.47
C ASN A 71 12.28 6.50 -9.45
N PHE A 72 12.26 5.32 -8.82
CA PHE A 72 13.26 4.82 -7.89
C PHE A 72 13.76 3.46 -8.36
N ASP A 73 14.84 2.97 -7.75
CA ASP A 73 15.21 1.57 -7.93
C ASP A 73 14.03 0.70 -7.52
N SER A 74 13.59 -0.14 -8.43
CA SER A 74 12.35 -0.90 -8.23
C SER A 74 12.40 -2.28 -8.82
N MET A 75 11.74 -3.22 -8.14
CA MET A 75 11.67 -4.62 -8.56
C MET A 75 10.25 -5.15 -8.47
N HIS A 76 9.81 -5.80 -9.54
CA HIS A 76 8.55 -6.55 -9.58
C HIS A 76 8.85 -8.04 -9.40
N THR A 77 8.29 -8.65 -8.36
CA THR A 77 8.63 -10.03 -7.97
C THR A 77 7.57 -11.04 -8.41
N THR A 78 7.85 -12.32 -8.19
CA THR A 78 6.86 -13.39 -8.28
C THR A 78 5.82 -13.23 -7.17
N HIS A 79 4.60 -13.71 -7.42
CA HIS A 79 3.46 -13.63 -6.49
C HIS A 79 3.81 -14.15 -5.09
N GLY A 80 3.54 -13.34 -4.08
CA GLY A 80 3.82 -13.63 -2.68
C GLY A 80 5.31 -13.63 -2.30
N ARG A 81 6.19 -13.06 -3.15
CA ARG A 81 7.64 -13.07 -2.91
C ARG A 81 8.25 -11.68 -2.74
N ALA A 82 7.43 -10.64 -2.64
CA ALA A 82 7.92 -9.28 -2.40
C ALA A 82 8.69 -9.18 -1.07
N ILE A 83 8.15 -9.72 0.01
CA ILE A 83 8.76 -9.70 1.35
C ILE A 83 10.13 -10.42 1.40
N PRO A 84 10.30 -11.67 0.93
CA PRO A 84 11.61 -12.33 0.98
C PRO A 84 12.65 -11.64 0.10
N VAL A 85 12.26 -11.11 -1.06
CA VAL A 85 13.17 -10.32 -1.91
C VAL A 85 13.59 -9.03 -1.21
N ALA A 86 12.64 -8.27 -0.64
CA ALA A 86 12.91 -7.06 0.13
C ALA A 86 13.82 -7.37 1.34
N THR A 87 13.58 -8.49 2.02
CA THR A 87 14.44 -8.98 3.10
C THR A 87 15.87 -9.21 2.62
N GLY A 88 16.04 -9.87 1.47
CA GLY A 88 17.36 -10.10 0.87
C GLY A 88 18.08 -8.81 0.51
N ILE A 89 17.37 -7.84 -0.10
CA ILE A 89 17.91 -6.52 -0.45
C ILE A 89 18.39 -5.80 0.80
N LYS A 90 17.55 -5.74 1.85
CA LYS A 90 17.91 -5.07 3.12
C LYS A 90 19.09 -5.73 3.82
N LEU A 91 19.17 -7.06 3.77
CA LEU A 91 20.32 -7.79 4.33
C LEU A 91 21.59 -7.61 3.51
N ALA A 92 21.47 -7.47 2.19
CA ALA A 92 22.62 -7.24 1.30
C ALA A 92 23.16 -5.82 1.41
N ASN A 93 22.29 -4.84 1.64
CA ASN A 93 22.68 -3.45 1.87
C ASN A 93 21.79 -2.79 2.93
N PRO A 94 22.22 -2.73 4.19
CA PRO A 94 21.46 -2.14 5.28
C PRO A 94 21.18 -0.63 5.17
N GLU A 95 21.92 0.08 4.34
CA GLU A 95 21.75 1.53 4.14
C GLU A 95 20.49 1.85 3.31
N LEU A 96 19.98 0.86 2.56
CA LEU A 96 18.81 1.07 1.72
C LEU A 96 17.53 1.18 2.56
N THR A 97 16.69 2.12 2.20
CA THR A 97 15.29 2.17 2.63
C THR A 97 14.48 1.29 1.68
N VAL A 98 13.94 0.19 2.19
CA VAL A 98 13.25 -0.80 1.37
C VAL A 98 11.76 -0.77 1.64
N VAL A 99 10.99 -0.41 0.63
CA VAL A 99 9.52 -0.33 0.67
C VAL A 99 8.91 -1.46 -0.15
N VAL A 100 8.03 -2.22 0.46
CA VAL A 100 7.20 -3.22 -0.21
C VAL A 100 5.83 -2.61 -0.48
N PHE A 101 5.40 -2.61 -1.74
CA PHE A 101 4.09 -2.10 -2.14
C PHE A 101 3.30 -3.22 -2.82
N SER A 102 2.30 -3.80 -2.14
CA SER A 102 1.55 -4.92 -2.69
C SER A 102 0.12 -5.03 -2.17
N GLY A 103 -0.69 -5.88 -2.80
CA GLY A 103 -2.07 -6.16 -2.38
C GLY A 103 -2.14 -7.18 -1.24
N GLU A 104 -3.28 -7.19 -0.55
CA GLU A 104 -3.56 -8.08 0.57
C GLU A 104 -3.51 -9.57 0.17
N GLY A 105 -3.99 -9.90 -1.01
CA GLY A 105 -3.96 -11.28 -1.51
C GLY A 105 -2.53 -11.77 -1.80
N ASP A 106 -1.64 -10.87 -2.24
CA ASP A 106 -0.22 -11.16 -2.43
C ASP A 106 0.52 -11.31 -1.09
N LEU A 107 0.28 -10.37 -0.17
CA LEU A 107 0.99 -10.30 1.10
C LEU A 107 0.49 -11.31 2.13
N ALA A 108 -0.83 -11.42 2.33
CA ALA A 108 -1.44 -12.23 3.38
C ALA A 108 -1.98 -13.59 2.87
N GLY A 109 -2.17 -13.73 1.56
CA GLY A 109 -2.49 -15.00 0.93
C GLY A 109 -1.22 -15.83 0.74
N ILE A 110 -0.74 -15.93 -0.49
CA ILE A 110 0.45 -16.75 -0.82
C ILE A 110 1.72 -16.28 -0.12
N GLY A 111 1.83 -14.99 0.21
CA GLY A 111 2.96 -14.38 0.93
C GLY A 111 2.85 -14.41 2.46
N GLY A 112 1.74 -14.91 3.03
CA GLY A 112 1.42 -14.77 4.46
C GLY A 112 2.49 -15.24 5.41
N ASN A 113 3.12 -16.38 5.12
CA ASN A 113 4.23 -16.88 5.91
C ASN A 113 5.43 -15.90 5.95
N HIS A 114 5.77 -15.31 4.81
CA HIS A 114 6.89 -14.36 4.73
C HIS A 114 6.58 -13.06 5.46
N LEU A 115 5.34 -12.57 5.36
CA LEU A 115 4.86 -11.37 6.05
C LEU A 115 4.98 -11.54 7.57
N ILE A 116 4.43 -12.63 8.12
CA ILE A 116 4.49 -12.95 9.55
C ILE A 116 5.94 -13.04 10.03
N HIS A 117 6.79 -13.74 9.29
CA HIS A 117 8.18 -13.94 9.71
C HIS A 117 9.05 -12.68 9.59
N ALA A 118 8.78 -11.77 8.66
CA ALA A 118 9.45 -10.48 8.58
C ALA A 118 9.08 -9.59 9.77
N ALA A 119 7.78 -9.53 10.12
CA ALA A 119 7.29 -8.81 11.30
C ALA A 119 7.90 -9.37 12.59
N ARG A 120 7.87 -10.71 12.78
CA ARG A 120 8.41 -11.37 13.97
C ARG A 120 9.90 -11.09 14.18
N ARG A 121 10.67 -11.02 13.09
CA ARG A 121 12.11 -10.72 13.13
C ARG A 121 12.41 -9.23 13.26
N ASN A 122 11.41 -8.40 13.22
CA ASN A 122 11.55 -6.94 13.10
C ASN A 122 12.54 -6.55 11.98
N MET A 123 12.31 -7.14 10.77
CA MET A 123 13.06 -6.74 9.59
C MET A 123 12.80 -5.26 9.32
N ASP A 124 13.86 -4.52 9.03
CA ASP A 124 13.76 -3.10 8.73
C ASP A 124 13.19 -2.88 7.31
N LEU A 125 11.87 -3.01 7.21
CA LEU A 125 11.08 -2.95 5.99
C LEU A 125 9.81 -2.13 6.20
N ILE A 126 9.42 -1.37 5.19
CA ILE A 126 8.14 -0.66 5.15
C ILE A 126 7.22 -1.43 4.22
N VAL A 127 6.08 -1.89 4.72
CA VAL A 127 5.10 -2.63 3.94
C VAL A 127 3.82 -1.81 3.80
N ILE A 128 3.52 -1.40 2.56
CA ILE A 128 2.29 -0.72 2.19
C ILE A 128 1.38 -1.76 1.54
N CYS A 129 0.30 -2.08 2.23
CA CYS A 129 -0.67 -3.09 1.83
C CYS A 129 -1.96 -2.42 1.34
N ASN A 130 -2.22 -2.48 0.04
CA ASN A 130 -3.52 -2.13 -0.50
C ASN A 130 -4.49 -3.29 -0.27
N ASN A 131 -5.56 -3.06 0.49
CA ASN A 131 -6.59 -4.05 0.77
C ASN A 131 -7.90 -3.67 0.09
N ASN A 132 -8.27 -4.41 -0.95
CA ASN A 132 -9.50 -4.21 -1.71
C ASN A 132 -10.44 -5.43 -1.68
N PHE A 133 -10.18 -6.35 -0.76
CA PHE A 133 -10.98 -7.54 -0.46
C PHE A 133 -11.13 -8.53 -1.61
N THR A 134 -10.26 -8.46 -2.64
CA THR A 134 -10.38 -9.37 -3.78
C THR A 134 -9.10 -9.46 -4.61
N TYR A 135 -8.83 -10.61 -5.24
CA TYR A 135 -7.85 -10.69 -6.32
C TYR A 135 -8.40 -10.01 -7.58
N GLY A 136 -8.18 -8.67 -7.68
CA GLY A 136 -8.78 -7.86 -8.74
C GLY A 136 -8.31 -8.25 -10.15
N MET A 137 -7.01 -8.32 -10.38
CA MET A 137 -6.42 -8.51 -11.71
C MET A 137 -6.80 -9.85 -12.35
N THR A 138 -7.05 -10.89 -11.57
CA THR A 138 -7.34 -12.24 -12.05
C THR A 138 -8.82 -12.58 -12.16
N GLY A 139 -9.73 -11.65 -11.79
CA GLY A 139 -11.16 -11.82 -12.02
C GLY A 139 -12.05 -11.85 -10.77
N GLY A 140 -11.54 -11.43 -9.62
CA GLY A 140 -12.35 -11.19 -8.42
C GLY A 140 -12.56 -12.40 -7.53
N GLN A 141 -11.52 -13.20 -7.34
CA GLN A 141 -11.51 -14.32 -6.40
C GLN A 141 -11.51 -13.83 -4.95
N VAL A 142 -11.96 -14.67 -4.04
CA VAL A 142 -11.89 -14.45 -2.60
C VAL A 142 -10.43 -14.34 -2.16
N THR A 143 -10.15 -13.41 -1.24
CA THR A 143 -8.85 -13.24 -0.58
C THR A 143 -8.98 -13.52 0.92
N PRO A 144 -7.87 -13.67 1.65
CA PRO A 144 -7.93 -13.86 3.10
C PRO A 144 -8.58 -12.72 3.89
N THR A 145 -8.79 -11.55 3.27
CA THR A 145 -9.43 -10.39 3.90
C THR A 145 -10.84 -10.11 3.39
N THR A 146 -11.34 -10.93 2.45
CA THR A 146 -12.71 -10.78 1.94
C THR A 146 -13.69 -10.97 3.09
N PRO A 147 -14.52 -9.96 3.42
CA PRO A 147 -15.49 -10.07 4.52
C PRO A 147 -16.42 -11.28 4.38
N SER A 148 -16.84 -11.84 5.51
CA SER A 148 -17.86 -12.91 5.52
C SER A 148 -19.13 -12.43 4.82
N SER A 149 -19.79 -13.29 4.10
CA SER A 149 -20.98 -13.02 3.27
C SER A 149 -20.73 -12.21 1.99
N ALA A 150 -19.57 -11.59 1.79
CA ALA A 150 -19.25 -10.90 0.54
C ALA A 150 -19.14 -11.88 -0.64
N VAL A 151 -19.65 -11.47 -1.80
CA VAL A 151 -19.68 -12.28 -3.02
C VAL A 151 -18.37 -12.07 -3.80
N ALA A 152 -17.70 -13.17 -4.13
CA ALA A 152 -16.54 -13.21 -5.02
C ALA A 152 -16.76 -14.22 -6.17
N SER A 153 -15.86 -14.26 -7.16
CA SER A 153 -15.99 -15.22 -8.28
C SER A 153 -15.88 -16.67 -7.82
N THR A 154 -15.13 -16.93 -6.78
CA THR A 154 -14.96 -18.28 -6.19
C THR A 154 -15.95 -18.57 -5.06
N THR A 155 -16.64 -17.55 -4.54
CA THR A 155 -17.67 -17.67 -3.51
C THR A 155 -18.98 -17.00 -3.97
N PRO A 156 -19.67 -17.53 -5.00
CA PRO A 156 -20.82 -16.86 -5.63
C PRO A 156 -22.06 -16.76 -4.74
N TYR A 157 -22.10 -17.51 -3.67
CA TYR A 157 -23.19 -17.51 -2.67
C TYR A 157 -22.83 -16.77 -1.36
N GLY A 158 -21.72 -16.04 -1.37
CA GLY A 158 -21.15 -15.37 -0.21
C GLY A 158 -19.92 -16.10 0.36
N ASN A 159 -18.99 -15.33 0.90
CA ASN A 159 -17.83 -15.89 1.59
C ASN A 159 -18.26 -16.47 2.93
N TYR A 160 -17.89 -17.72 3.20
CA TYR A 160 -18.15 -18.44 4.45
C TYR A 160 -16.91 -18.53 5.35
N GLU A 161 -15.75 -18.00 4.89
CA GLU A 161 -14.52 -17.97 5.67
C GLU A 161 -14.46 -16.69 6.52
N TYR A 162 -13.77 -16.78 7.66
CA TYR A 162 -13.51 -15.62 8.50
C TYR A 162 -12.30 -14.85 7.95
N PRO A 163 -12.42 -13.52 7.71
CA PRO A 163 -11.32 -12.73 7.18
C PRO A 163 -10.24 -12.49 8.23
N PHE A 164 -9.00 -12.33 7.76
CA PHE A 164 -7.93 -11.81 8.61
C PHE A 164 -8.16 -10.33 8.91
N SER A 165 -8.02 -9.96 10.19
CA SER A 165 -7.69 -8.58 10.56
C SER A 165 -6.19 -8.41 10.45
N LEU A 166 -5.72 -7.73 9.38
CA LEU A 166 -4.29 -7.58 9.13
C LEU A 166 -3.57 -6.79 10.24
N PRO A 167 -4.12 -5.69 10.80
CA PRO A 167 -3.49 -5.03 11.94
C PRO A 167 -3.30 -5.94 13.14
N PHE A 168 -4.30 -6.75 13.48
CA PHE A 168 -4.19 -7.71 14.57
C PHE A 168 -3.15 -8.80 14.30
N LEU A 169 -3.13 -9.33 13.08
CA LEU A 169 -2.14 -10.32 12.67
C LEU A 169 -0.72 -9.77 12.77
N MET A 170 -0.51 -8.52 12.36
CA MET A 170 0.80 -7.87 12.40
C MET A 170 1.24 -7.52 13.82
N ASP A 171 0.33 -7.09 14.69
CA ASP A 171 0.64 -6.85 16.12
C ASP A 171 1.00 -8.15 16.83
N ALA A 172 0.21 -9.21 16.62
CA ALA A 172 0.51 -10.54 17.15
C ALA A 172 1.85 -11.10 16.63
N ALA A 173 2.22 -10.78 15.38
CA ALA A 173 3.52 -11.12 14.82
C ALA A 173 4.66 -10.22 15.35
N GLY A 174 4.37 -9.10 16.00
CA GLY A 174 5.35 -8.23 16.65
C GLY A 174 5.86 -7.07 15.81
N ALA A 175 5.11 -6.63 14.79
CA ALA A 175 5.39 -5.41 14.04
C ALA A 175 5.52 -4.20 14.98
N THR A 176 6.40 -3.27 14.63
CA THR A 176 6.73 -2.13 15.48
C THR A 176 5.96 -0.86 15.13
N TYR A 177 5.41 -0.79 13.94
CA TYR A 177 4.52 0.28 13.49
C TYR A 177 3.36 -0.31 12.71
N ILE A 178 2.13 0.03 13.09
CA ILE A 178 0.92 -0.43 12.41
C ILE A 178 -0.06 0.73 12.28
N ALA A 179 -0.46 1.02 11.05
CA ALA A 179 -1.50 1.98 10.74
C ALA A 179 -2.49 1.40 9.71
N ARG A 180 -3.74 1.82 9.80
CA ARG A 180 -4.76 1.56 8.78
C ARG A 180 -5.46 2.83 8.40
N TRP A 181 -5.65 3.02 7.11
CA TRP A 181 -6.40 4.11 6.53
C TRP A 181 -7.30 3.61 5.42
N THR A 182 -8.19 4.45 4.93
CA THR A 182 -8.87 4.20 3.66
C THR A 182 -8.27 5.10 2.58
N SER A 183 -8.52 4.82 1.32
CA SER A 183 -8.05 5.64 0.18
C SER A 183 -8.57 7.09 0.22
N MET A 184 -9.55 7.38 1.06
CA MET A 184 -10.05 8.73 1.32
C MET A 184 -9.14 9.54 2.24
N HIS A 185 -8.39 8.89 3.13
CA HIS A 185 -7.53 9.53 4.12
C HIS A 185 -6.12 9.85 3.58
N SER A 186 -6.02 10.42 2.37
CA SER A 186 -4.74 10.62 1.67
C SER A 186 -3.67 11.33 2.51
N ARG A 187 -4.05 12.39 3.26
CA ARG A 187 -3.12 13.12 4.15
C ARG A 187 -2.56 12.24 5.27
N ASN A 188 -3.41 11.42 5.87
CA ASN A 188 -2.99 10.49 6.94
C ASN A 188 -2.14 9.34 6.37
N VAL A 189 -2.44 8.88 5.16
CA VAL A 189 -1.60 7.91 4.43
C VAL A 189 -0.22 8.49 4.19
N THR A 190 -0.13 9.71 3.64
CA THR A 190 1.14 10.42 3.43
C THR A 190 1.92 10.52 4.74
N GLN A 191 1.30 11.00 5.81
CA GLN A 191 1.94 11.14 7.11
C GLN A 191 2.45 9.81 7.67
N SER A 192 1.64 8.75 7.61
CA SER A 192 2.05 7.43 8.11
C SER A 192 3.19 6.82 7.31
N ILE A 193 3.23 7.07 5.99
CA ILE A 193 4.34 6.64 5.15
C ILE A 193 5.60 7.46 5.48
N GLU A 194 5.49 8.78 5.65
CA GLU A 194 6.60 9.64 6.07
C GLU A 194 7.18 9.19 7.41
N GLU A 195 6.34 8.94 8.42
CA GLU A 195 6.77 8.41 9.71
C GLU A 195 7.50 7.08 9.56
N ALA A 196 7.00 6.17 8.70
CA ALA A 196 7.61 4.87 8.44
C ALA A 196 8.97 5.00 7.72
N LEU A 197 9.13 5.96 6.80
CA LEU A 197 10.39 6.21 6.10
C LEU A 197 11.51 6.70 7.03
N LEU A 198 11.15 7.35 8.14
CA LEU A 198 12.09 7.96 9.08
C LEU A 198 12.40 7.09 10.29
N ARG A 199 11.76 5.93 10.42
CA ARG A 199 11.97 5.02 11.55
C ARG A 199 12.64 3.72 11.11
N LYS A 200 13.19 2.99 12.07
CA LYS A 200 13.71 1.63 11.87
C LYS A 200 12.71 0.58 12.35
N GLY A 201 12.81 -0.59 11.77
CA GLY A 201 12.02 -1.76 12.13
C GLY A 201 10.86 -2.00 11.17
N PHE A 202 10.09 -3.04 11.45
CA PHE A 202 9.00 -3.49 10.57
C PHE A 202 7.78 -2.59 10.71
N SER A 203 7.49 -1.84 9.64
CA SER A 203 6.33 -0.96 9.54
C SER A 203 5.29 -1.57 8.59
N PHE A 204 4.03 -1.60 9.01
CA PHE A 204 2.91 -2.09 8.22
C PHE A 204 1.81 -1.03 8.12
N ILE A 205 1.50 -0.60 6.90
CA ILE A 205 0.46 0.38 6.61
C ILE A 205 -0.56 -0.28 5.69
N GLU A 206 -1.77 -0.50 6.20
CA GLU A 206 -2.89 -1.02 5.42
C GLU A 206 -3.74 0.13 4.90
N ILE A 207 -4.06 0.09 3.60
CA ILE A 207 -4.93 1.06 2.96
C ILE A 207 -6.12 0.32 2.37
N ILE A 208 -7.30 0.55 2.97
CA ILE A 208 -8.55 0.00 2.45
C ILE A 208 -8.97 0.81 1.23
N SER A 209 -9.10 0.14 0.10
CA SER A 209 -9.44 0.79 -1.16
C SER A 209 -10.48 0.01 -1.95
N PRO A 210 -11.28 0.65 -2.81
CA PRO A 210 -12.31 -0.05 -3.56
C PRO A 210 -11.73 -0.82 -4.77
N CYS A 211 -12.38 -1.92 -5.13
CA CYS A 211 -12.22 -2.53 -6.45
C CYS A 211 -13.52 -2.35 -7.26
N PRO A 212 -13.69 -1.26 -8.02
CA PRO A 212 -14.96 -0.92 -8.68
C PRO A 212 -15.42 -1.98 -9.66
N THR A 213 -14.52 -2.55 -10.43
CA THR A 213 -14.82 -3.47 -11.52
C THR A 213 -15.24 -4.86 -11.07
N LEU A 214 -14.82 -5.30 -9.87
CA LEU A 214 -15.07 -6.66 -9.39
C LEU A 214 -15.79 -6.70 -8.06
N TYR A 215 -15.16 -6.27 -6.97
CA TYR A 215 -15.75 -6.37 -5.64
C TYR A 215 -17.03 -5.55 -5.50
N LEU A 216 -16.97 -4.25 -5.83
CA LEU A 216 -18.15 -3.37 -5.71
C LEU A 216 -19.28 -3.85 -6.63
N ARG A 217 -18.97 -4.14 -7.90
CA ARG A 217 -19.96 -4.58 -8.86
C ARG A 217 -20.63 -5.89 -8.46
N ARG A 218 -19.87 -6.88 -7.96
CA ARG A 218 -20.44 -8.18 -7.54
C ARG A 218 -21.33 -8.03 -6.31
N ASN A 219 -20.95 -7.17 -5.38
CA ASN A 219 -21.67 -6.94 -4.16
C ASN A 219 -22.71 -5.80 -4.25
N ARG A 220 -22.88 -5.18 -5.45
CA ARG A 220 -23.85 -4.10 -5.72
C ARG A 220 -23.64 -2.88 -4.78
N LEU A 221 -22.40 -2.50 -4.58
CA LEU A 221 -21.99 -1.43 -3.66
C LEU A 221 -21.77 -0.08 -4.35
N GLY A 222 -22.33 0.10 -5.56
CA GLY A 222 -22.17 1.31 -6.34
C GLY A 222 -20.81 1.39 -7.04
N ASP A 223 -20.36 2.60 -7.28
CA ASP A 223 -19.08 2.89 -7.94
C ASP A 223 -17.99 3.34 -6.95
N GLY A 224 -16.89 3.89 -7.46
CA GLY A 224 -15.79 4.36 -6.64
C GLY A 224 -16.14 5.60 -5.80
N VAL A 225 -17.06 6.45 -6.28
CA VAL A 225 -17.51 7.66 -5.55
C VAL A 225 -18.44 7.26 -4.40
N ASP A 226 -19.39 6.36 -4.67
CA ASP A 226 -20.27 5.80 -3.64
C ASP A 226 -19.44 5.17 -2.51
N GLN A 227 -18.34 4.48 -2.87
CA GLN A 227 -17.50 3.84 -1.88
C GLN A 227 -16.63 4.84 -1.11
N LEU A 228 -16.18 5.94 -1.71
CA LEU A 228 -15.51 7.01 -0.98
C LEU A 228 -16.44 7.65 0.05
N GLN A 229 -17.71 7.89 -0.31
CA GLN A 229 -18.74 8.35 0.62
C GLN A 229 -18.95 7.35 1.75
N ASN A 230 -19.05 6.06 1.43
CA ASN A 230 -19.16 5.00 2.44
C ASN A 230 -17.96 5.01 3.40
N TYR A 231 -16.74 5.24 2.91
CA TYR A 231 -15.55 5.35 3.77
C TYR A 231 -15.61 6.58 4.68
N GLN A 232 -16.14 7.70 4.17
CA GLN A 232 -16.36 8.90 4.98
C GLN A 232 -17.34 8.65 6.13
N ASP A 233 -18.46 7.99 5.85
CA ASP A 233 -19.56 7.80 6.80
C ASP A 233 -19.28 6.67 7.81
N ASN A 234 -18.44 5.70 7.42
CA ASN A 234 -18.22 4.48 8.18
C ASN A 234 -16.82 4.36 8.79
N SER A 235 -15.90 5.28 8.53
CA SER A 235 -14.60 5.28 9.20
C SER A 235 -14.69 5.82 10.61
N ILE A 236 -14.11 5.09 11.56
CA ILE A 236 -13.96 5.52 12.96
C ILE A 236 -12.48 5.80 13.19
N LEU A 237 -12.13 7.07 13.35
CA LEU A 237 -10.76 7.47 13.67
C LEU A 237 -10.46 7.17 15.15
N LYS A 238 -9.55 6.22 15.40
CA LYS A 238 -9.16 5.81 16.75
C LYS A 238 -7.68 5.45 16.78
N HIS A 239 -6.82 6.41 17.11
CA HIS A 239 -5.40 6.13 17.35
C HIS A 239 -5.23 5.28 18.62
N GLY A 240 -4.27 4.35 18.60
CA GLY A 240 -4.01 3.44 19.72
C GLY A 240 -5.17 2.46 19.98
N ALA A 241 -6.09 2.25 19.03
CA ALA A 241 -7.12 1.22 19.19
C ALA A 241 -6.49 -0.16 19.37
N ASP A 242 -7.16 -0.98 20.20
CA ASP A 242 -6.80 -2.41 20.30
C ASP A 242 -6.95 -3.06 18.92
N THR A 243 -5.88 -3.66 18.44
CA THR A 243 -5.87 -4.28 17.11
C THR A 243 -6.85 -5.43 16.99
N ARG A 244 -7.29 -6.04 18.09
CA ARG A 244 -8.34 -7.07 18.15
C ARG A 244 -9.72 -6.54 17.74
N GLU A 245 -9.96 -5.23 17.89
CA GLU A 245 -11.21 -4.57 17.52
C GLU A 245 -11.23 -4.07 16.07
N THR A 246 -10.21 -4.37 15.29
CA THR A 246 -10.04 -3.85 13.92
C THR A 246 -10.52 -4.80 12.84
N CYS A 247 -11.27 -5.86 13.16
CA CYS A 247 -11.88 -6.71 12.15
C CYS A 247 -12.85 -5.90 11.28
N ILE A 248 -12.87 -6.20 9.99
CA ILE A 248 -13.76 -5.53 9.03
C ILE A 248 -14.88 -6.51 8.67
N ASP A 249 -16.09 -6.16 9.06
CA ASP A 249 -17.30 -6.85 8.65
C ASP A 249 -17.82 -6.33 7.32
N PHE A 250 -18.63 -7.15 6.64
CA PHE A 250 -19.26 -6.74 5.39
C PHE A 250 -20.21 -5.56 5.65
N GLN A 251 -19.93 -4.42 4.99
CA GLN A 251 -20.65 -3.15 5.18
C GLN A 251 -20.60 -2.57 6.60
N GLY A 252 -19.66 -3.06 7.43
CA GLY A 252 -19.49 -2.59 8.79
C GLY A 252 -18.66 -1.31 8.90
N LYS A 253 -18.49 -0.85 10.14
CA LYS A 253 -17.61 0.27 10.46
C LYS A 253 -16.14 -0.14 10.26
N ILE A 254 -15.33 0.81 9.84
CA ILE A 254 -13.90 0.63 9.60
C ILE A 254 -13.13 1.46 10.63
N VAL A 255 -12.47 0.80 11.58
CA VAL A 255 -11.57 1.50 12.51
C VAL A 255 -10.28 1.85 11.77
N VAL A 256 -9.96 3.14 11.72
CA VAL A 256 -8.76 3.70 11.08
C VAL A 256 -7.91 4.46 12.09
N GLY A 257 -6.62 4.53 11.85
CA GLY A 257 -5.68 5.23 12.72
C GLY A 257 -4.32 4.57 12.77
N LYS A 258 -3.44 5.14 13.55
CA LYS A 258 -2.16 4.55 13.96
C LYS A 258 -2.42 3.73 15.24
N PHE A 259 -2.24 2.41 15.18
CA PHE A 259 -2.60 1.49 16.27
C PHE A 259 -1.41 1.13 17.14
N VAL A 260 -0.25 0.91 16.51
CA VAL A 260 0.97 0.47 17.19
C VAL A 260 2.13 1.35 16.79
N GLU A 261 2.87 1.79 17.80
CA GLU A 261 4.16 2.46 17.62
C GLU A 261 5.06 2.05 18.79
N LYS A 262 6.06 1.21 18.49
CA LYS A 262 6.99 0.62 19.48
C LYS A 262 8.41 0.71 18.92
N ASN A 263 9.39 0.81 19.79
CA ASN A 263 10.80 0.71 19.44
C ASN A 263 11.35 -0.63 19.92
N LYS A 264 11.91 -1.39 18.97
CA LYS A 264 12.60 -2.66 19.23
C LYS A 264 13.84 -2.72 18.35
N PRO A 265 14.90 -3.38 18.77
CA PRO A 265 16.06 -3.62 17.90
C PRO A 265 15.61 -4.34 16.62
N THR A 266 16.13 -3.92 15.49
CA THR A 266 15.94 -4.60 14.21
C THR A 266 16.65 -5.95 14.20
N TYR A 267 16.34 -6.78 13.20
CA TYR A 267 17.02 -8.06 13.01
C TYR A 267 18.54 -7.88 12.89
N LEU A 268 19.00 -6.90 12.12
CA LEU A 268 20.44 -6.64 11.92
C LEU A 268 21.10 -6.16 13.19
N GLU A 269 20.50 -5.23 13.94
CA GLU A 269 21.04 -4.78 15.23
C GLU A 269 21.13 -5.92 16.26
N ALA A 270 20.16 -6.86 16.22
CA ALA A 270 20.22 -8.03 17.08
C ALA A 270 21.34 -9.00 16.65
N VAL A 271 21.58 -9.16 15.34
CA VAL A 271 22.70 -9.95 14.79
C VAL A 271 24.04 -9.31 15.15
N ASP A 272 24.19 -8.00 14.95
CA ASP A 272 25.39 -7.25 15.33
C ASP A 272 25.75 -7.47 16.79
N LYS A 273 24.77 -7.26 17.69
CA LYS A 273 24.94 -7.48 19.12
C LYS A 273 25.39 -8.91 19.47
N CYS A 274 24.94 -9.90 18.71
CA CYS A 274 25.37 -11.29 18.88
C CYS A 274 26.80 -11.51 18.38
N CYS A 275 27.11 -10.98 17.18
CA CYS A 275 28.41 -11.14 16.54
C CYS A 275 29.53 -10.45 17.33
N VAL A 276 29.29 -9.25 17.87
CA VAL A 276 30.25 -8.56 18.74
C VAL A 276 30.59 -9.40 19.98
N LYS A 277 29.61 -10.07 20.58
CA LYS A 277 29.86 -10.96 21.73
C LYS A 277 30.76 -12.15 21.39
N LEU A 278 30.76 -12.60 20.12
CA LEU A 278 31.51 -13.77 19.67
C LEU A 278 32.88 -13.43 19.11
N VAL A 279 33.01 -12.30 18.42
CA VAL A 279 34.21 -11.91 17.66
C VAL A 279 34.95 -10.74 18.35
N GLY A 280 34.24 -9.96 19.18
CA GLY A 280 34.79 -8.76 19.82
C GLY A 280 34.78 -7.55 18.89
N ASP A 281 35.67 -6.60 19.18
CA ASP A 281 35.73 -5.31 18.46
C ASP A 281 36.19 -5.42 16.99
N ASP A 282 36.78 -6.58 16.63
CA ASP A 282 37.17 -6.88 15.23
C ASP A 282 35.98 -7.20 14.32
N TYR A 283 34.75 -7.24 14.85
CA TYR A 283 33.57 -7.53 14.06
C TYR A 283 33.27 -6.42 13.05
N GLN A 284 33.19 -6.81 11.79
CA GLN A 284 32.83 -5.92 10.68
C GLN A 284 31.66 -6.51 9.88
N LEU A 285 30.68 -5.69 9.56
CA LEU A 285 29.61 -6.00 8.63
C LEU A 285 29.80 -5.14 7.36
N TYR A 286 29.96 -5.79 6.21
CA TYR A 286 30.25 -5.12 4.93
C TYR A 286 31.54 -4.27 4.95
N GLY A 287 32.56 -4.75 5.67
CA GLY A 287 33.86 -4.07 5.78
C GLY A 287 33.85 -2.83 6.68
N LYS A 288 32.78 -2.58 7.42
CA LYS A 288 32.64 -1.46 8.36
C LYS A 288 32.42 -1.97 9.79
N THR A 289 33.08 -1.38 10.71
CA THR A 289 32.86 -1.59 12.15
C THR A 289 31.51 -0.99 12.59
N ILE A 290 31.05 -1.34 13.79
CA ILE A 290 29.81 -0.77 14.34
C ILE A 290 29.92 0.75 14.51
N PRO A 291 30.99 1.32 15.12
CA PRO A 291 31.12 2.77 15.25
C PRO A 291 31.11 3.51 13.91
N GLU A 292 31.74 2.96 12.86
CA GLU A 292 31.69 3.56 11.52
C GLU A 292 30.27 3.61 10.95
N ARG A 293 29.50 2.52 11.10
CA ARG A 293 28.11 2.48 10.66
C ARG A 293 27.19 3.41 11.45
N GLU A 294 27.39 3.51 12.77
CA GLU A 294 26.65 4.44 13.63
C GLU A 294 26.94 5.91 13.27
N ALA A 295 28.22 6.23 12.99
CA ALA A 295 28.63 7.57 12.53
C ALA A 295 27.98 7.93 11.19
N GLU A 296 27.96 6.99 10.22
CA GLU A 296 27.31 7.19 8.92
C GLU A 296 25.80 7.36 9.07
N GLU A 297 25.17 6.58 9.93
CA GLU A 297 23.73 6.70 10.21
C GLU A 297 23.40 8.07 10.83
N LYS A 298 24.23 8.53 11.76
CA LYS A 298 24.07 9.85 12.38
C LYS A 298 24.21 10.96 11.32
N ALA A 299 25.24 10.89 10.49
CA ALA A 299 25.45 11.84 9.41
C ALA A 299 24.29 11.85 8.40
N GLU A 300 23.71 10.69 8.09
CA GLU A 300 22.55 10.62 7.19
C GLU A 300 21.29 11.22 7.84
N LYS A 301 21.05 10.98 9.14
CA LYS A 301 19.96 11.63 9.86
C LYS A 301 20.08 13.17 9.85
N GLU A 302 21.31 13.68 10.02
CA GLU A 302 21.59 15.12 9.96
C GLU A 302 21.33 15.66 8.54
N ARG A 303 21.75 14.94 7.49
CA ARG A 303 21.44 15.30 6.08
C ARG A 303 19.95 15.32 5.80
N ILE A 304 19.21 14.30 6.27
CA ILE A 304 17.75 14.24 6.16
C ILE A 304 17.12 15.44 6.86
N ALA A 305 17.53 15.75 8.07
CA ALA A 305 17.01 16.89 8.82
C ALA A 305 17.27 18.22 8.08
N ALA A 306 18.48 18.41 7.53
CA ALA A 306 18.83 19.59 6.75
C ALA A 306 17.98 19.71 5.47
N ARG A 307 17.78 18.62 4.73
CA ARG A 307 16.93 18.62 3.54
C ARG A 307 15.49 18.98 3.88
N ARG A 308 14.94 18.42 4.96
CA ARG A 308 13.57 18.74 5.43
C ARG A 308 13.43 20.21 5.79
N ALA A 309 14.40 20.75 6.52
CA ALA A 309 14.39 22.18 6.89
C ALA A 309 14.43 23.09 5.65
N ALA A 310 15.26 22.76 4.67
CA ALA A 310 15.32 23.49 3.40
C ALA A 310 13.98 23.43 2.64
N MET A 311 13.36 22.27 2.56
CA MET A 311 12.06 22.10 1.89
C MET A 311 10.93 22.89 2.58
N GLN A 312 10.88 22.88 3.91
CA GLN A 312 9.91 23.64 4.68
C GLN A 312 10.10 25.15 4.49
N ALA A 313 11.35 25.61 4.38
CA ALA A 313 11.66 27.00 4.08
C ALA A 313 11.19 27.40 2.68
N ASP A 314 11.40 26.54 1.68
CA ASP A 314 10.96 26.77 0.30
C ASP A 314 9.42 26.78 0.19
N GLU A 315 8.73 25.85 0.86
CA GLU A 315 7.26 25.80 0.92
C GLU A 315 6.70 27.09 1.53
N LYS A 316 7.28 27.53 2.66
CA LYS A 316 6.86 28.77 3.31
C LYS A 316 7.09 30.00 2.42
N ALA A 317 8.23 30.07 1.75
CA ALA A 317 8.52 31.15 0.81
C ALA A 317 7.54 31.16 -0.38
N GLN A 318 7.14 29.98 -0.90
CA GLN A 318 6.14 29.86 -1.96
C GLN A 318 4.74 30.29 -1.49
N GLU A 319 4.33 29.93 -0.27
CA GLU A 319 3.06 30.35 0.32
C GLU A 319 3.00 31.87 0.53
N GLU A 320 4.09 32.46 1.04
CA GLU A 320 4.20 33.91 1.21
C GLU A 320 4.13 34.64 -0.14
N ALA A 321 4.82 34.12 -1.17
CA ALA A 321 4.78 34.67 -2.52
C ALA A 321 3.39 34.52 -3.17
N ALA A 322 2.69 33.43 -2.93
CA ALA A 322 1.33 33.20 -3.42
C ALA A 322 0.32 34.16 -2.73
N SER A 323 0.45 34.35 -1.43
CA SER A 323 -0.39 35.26 -0.66
C SER A 323 -0.18 36.74 -1.08
N ALA A 324 1.06 37.13 -1.32
CA ALA A 324 1.40 38.47 -1.81
C ALA A 324 0.80 38.73 -3.20
N LYS A 325 0.84 37.76 -4.11
CA LYS A 325 0.20 37.87 -5.43
C LYS A 325 -1.33 37.96 -5.34
N SER A 326 -1.97 37.26 -4.43
CA SER A 326 -3.41 37.34 -4.22
C SER A 326 -3.85 38.67 -3.66
N GLN A 327 -3.04 39.30 -2.78
CA GLN A 327 -3.30 40.64 -2.26
C GLN A 327 -3.12 41.74 -3.31
N GLN A 328 -2.14 41.59 -4.22
CA GLN A 328 -1.97 42.52 -5.34
C GLN A 328 -3.11 42.43 -6.38
N ALA A 329 -3.68 41.21 -6.57
CA ALA A 329 -4.82 41.01 -7.47
C ALA A 329 -6.14 41.56 -6.91
N SER A 330 -6.26 41.74 -5.60
CA SER A 330 -7.44 42.29 -4.92
C SER A 330 -7.39 43.78 -4.65
N ALA A 331 -6.31 44.51 -5.03
CA ALA A 331 -6.23 45.93 -4.91
C ALA A 331 -7.22 46.61 -5.91
N PRO A 332 -8.12 47.48 -5.46
CA PRO A 332 -9.12 48.11 -6.35
C PRO A 332 -8.43 48.96 -7.41
N LYS A 333 -8.60 48.59 -8.68
CA LYS A 333 -8.17 49.43 -9.79
C LYS A 333 -8.84 50.80 -9.62
N ALA A 334 -8.04 51.84 -9.42
CA ALA A 334 -8.50 53.21 -9.34
C ALA A 334 -9.35 53.54 -10.57
N VAL A 335 -10.64 53.76 -10.37
CA VAL A 335 -11.57 54.17 -11.40
C VAL A 335 -11.15 55.59 -11.81
N ALA A 336 -10.51 55.75 -12.97
CA ALA A 336 -10.25 57.03 -13.58
C ALA A 336 -11.60 57.72 -13.86
N LYS A 337 -11.91 58.80 -13.12
CA LYS A 337 -13.06 59.64 -13.34
C LYS A 337 -12.92 60.30 -14.74
N LYS A 338 -13.65 59.78 -15.74
CA LYS A 338 -13.87 60.50 -17.02
C LYS A 338 -14.88 61.65 -16.79
N ALA A 339 -14.49 62.85 -17.15
CA ALA A 339 -15.33 64.00 -17.13
C ALA A 339 -16.55 63.85 -18.06
N PRO A 340 -17.69 64.52 -17.79
CA PRO A 340 -18.93 64.36 -18.54
C PRO A 340 -18.87 65.03 -19.89
N ALA A 341 -19.04 64.28 -20.99
CA ALA A 341 -19.26 64.85 -22.33
C ALA A 341 -20.76 65.10 -22.55
N LYS A 342 -21.04 66.27 -23.13
CA LYS A 342 -22.35 66.87 -23.39
C LYS A 342 -23.32 65.99 -24.18
N ALA A 343 -24.58 66.09 -23.80
CA ALA A 343 -25.74 65.45 -24.42
C ALA A 343 -25.92 65.90 -25.90
N ALA A 344 -26.09 64.90 -26.78
CA ALA A 344 -26.70 65.15 -28.12
C ALA A 344 -27.96 64.28 -28.21
N LYS A 345 -29.08 64.95 -28.35
CA LYS A 345 -30.40 64.33 -28.62
C LYS A 345 -30.38 63.72 -30.03
N LYS A 346 -30.84 62.47 -30.16
CA LYS A 346 -31.52 61.96 -31.35
C LYS A 346 -32.42 60.74 -31.04
N ALA A 347 -33.50 60.75 -31.77
CA ALA A 347 -34.78 60.13 -31.70
C ALA A 347 -34.79 58.55 -31.81
N PRO A 348 -35.99 57.92 -31.62
CA PRO A 348 -36.10 56.50 -31.26
C PRO A 348 -36.10 55.59 -32.51
N ALA A 349 -35.42 54.44 -32.44
CA ALA A 349 -35.52 53.40 -33.43
C ALA A 349 -36.01 52.10 -32.79
N LYS A 350 -37.16 51.73 -33.22
CA LYS A 350 -37.84 50.42 -33.33
C LYS A 350 -37.31 49.25 -32.51
N ALA A 351 -38.22 48.75 -31.67
CA ALA A 351 -38.19 47.43 -31.05
C ALA A 351 -38.12 46.31 -32.11
N VAL A 352 -37.15 45.42 -31.98
CA VAL A 352 -37.11 44.15 -32.67
C VAL A 352 -37.41 43.06 -31.63
N ALA A 353 -38.47 42.31 -31.92
CA ALA A 353 -39.06 41.30 -31.08
C ALA A 353 -38.12 40.10 -30.88
N ALA A 354 -38.07 39.60 -29.64
CA ALA A 354 -37.44 38.31 -29.29
C ALA A 354 -38.26 37.14 -29.90
N PRO A 355 -37.61 36.08 -30.36
CA PRO A 355 -38.33 34.91 -30.81
C PRO A 355 -38.89 34.08 -29.66
N LYS A 356 -40.17 33.77 -29.71
CA LYS A 356 -40.93 32.92 -28.82
C LYS A 356 -40.38 31.48 -28.87
N ALA A 357 -40.06 30.92 -27.72
CA ALA A 357 -39.82 29.48 -27.54
C ALA A 357 -41.14 28.72 -27.79
N SER A 358 -41.17 27.83 -28.79
CA SER A 358 -42.27 26.91 -29.06
C SER A 358 -42.23 25.76 -28.07
N LYS A 359 -43.24 25.69 -27.20
CA LYS A 359 -43.59 24.47 -26.46
C LYS A 359 -44.18 23.43 -27.40
N LYS A 360 -43.45 22.38 -27.72
CA LYS A 360 -44.03 21.17 -28.28
C LYS A 360 -44.43 20.25 -27.14
N ALA A 361 -45.75 20.06 -27.04
CA ALA A 361 -46.37 19.07 -26.17
C ALA A 361 -46.02 17.67 -26.65
N ALA A 362 -45.43 16.86 -25.76
CA ALA A 362 -45.29 15.43 -25.99
C ALA A 362 -46.55 14.69 -25.54
N ALA A 363 -47.23 14.08 -26.50
CA ALA A 363 -48.41 13.26 -26.28
C ALA A 363 -48.03 11.99 -25.48
N LYS A 364 -48.79 11.74 -24.43
CA LYS A 364 -48.79 10.47 -23.68
C LYS A 364 -49.46 9.39 -24.49
N THR A 365 -48.76 8.36 -24.88
CA THR A 365 -49.32 7.10 -25.34
C THR A 365 -49.34 6.12 -24.17
N PRO A 366 -50.46 5.44 -23.84
CA PRO A 366 -50.54 4.52 -22.73
C PRO A 366 -49.92 3.17 -23.12
N ALA A 367 -48.98 2.67 -22.31
CA ALA A 367 -48.41 1.35 -22.44
C ALA A 367 -49.46 0.27 -22.12
N LYS A 368 -49.67 -0.67 -23.07
CA LYS A 368 -50.47 -1.88 -22.87
C LYS A 368 -49.80 -2.82 -21.87
N PRO A 369 -50.58 -3.50 -20.99
CA PRO A 369 -50.04 -4.45 -20.04
C PRO A 369 -49.53 -5.72 -20.73
N VAL A 370 -48.30 -6.07 -20.45
CA VAL A 370 -47.69 -7.33 -20.88
C VAL A 370 -48.26 -8.45 -20.00
N LYS A 371 -48.97 -9.39 -20.64
CA LYS A 371 -49.50 -10.61 -20.02
C LYS A 371 -48.33 -11.46 -19.49
N LYS A 372 -48.33 -11.77 -18.19
CA LYS A 372 -47.48 -12.79 -17.56
C LYS A 372 -47.82 -14.16 -18.17
N ALA A 373 -46.91 -14.71 -18.94
CA ALA A 373 -46.93 -16.11 -19.30
C ALA A 373 -46.48 -16.96 -18.13
N ALA A 374 -47.40 -17.71 -17.54
CA ALA A 374 -47.12 -18.69 -16.52
C ALA A 374 -46.43 -19.91 -17.17
N VAL A 375 -45.15 -20.07 -16.90
CA VAL A 375 -44.42 -21.30 -17.26
C VAL A 375 -44.75 -22.36 -16.23
N LYS A 376 -45.57 -23.33 -16.62
CA LYS A 376 -45.86 -24.54 -15.85
C LYS A 376 -44.59 -25.39 -15.78
N ALA A 377 -44.01 -25.49 -14.59
CA ALA A 377 -42.94 -26.42 -14.30
C ALA A 377 -43.49 -27.86 -14.32
N LYS A 378 -42.93 -28.70 -15.20
CA LYS A 378 -43.18 -30.15 -15.15
C LYS A 378 -42.40 -30.77 -13.99
N PRO A 379 -42.99 -31.73 -13.25
CA PRO A 379 -42.27 -32.39 -12.16
C PRO A 379 -41.19 -33.30 -12.69
N VAL A 380 -39.96 -33.09 -12.22
CA VAL A 380 -38.83 -33.98 -12.49
C VAL A 380 -39.01 -35.24 -11.63
N LYS A 381 -39.14 -36.40 -12.28
CA LYS A 381 -39.18 -37.73 -11.65
C LYS A 381 -37.88 -37.96 -10.86
N LYS A 382 -37.98 -38.18 -9.56
CA LYS A 382 -36.90 -38.67 -8.70
C LYS A 382 -36.46 -40.05 -9.19
N ALA A 383 -35.27 -40.13 -9.76
CA ALA A 383 -34.58 -41.41 -9.94
C ALA A 383 -33.96 -41.80 -8.60
N ALA A 384 -34.51 -42.84 -8.01
CA ALA A 384 -33.95 -43.44 -6.79
C ALA A 384 -32.71 -44.28 -7.18
N THR A 385 -31.52 -43.74 -6.97
CA THR A 385 -30.28 -44.53 -7.03
C THR A 385 -30.07 -45.23 -5.68
N LYS A 386 -30.22 -46.55 -5.67
CA LYS A 386 -29.92 -47.41 -4.54
C LYS A 386 -28.41 -47.33 -4.22
N ALA A 387 -28.06 -46.73 -3.11
CA ALA A 387 -26.70 -46.76 -2.57
C ALA A 387 -26.38 -48.17 -2.05
N LYS A 388 -25.33 -48.77 -2.57
CA LYS A 388 -24.75 -50.00 -2.02
C LYS A 388 -24.02 -49.70 -0.70
N PRO A 389 -24.10 -50.55 0.34
CA PRO A 389 -23.45 -50.28 1.62
C PRO A 389 -21.93 -50.43 1.48
N VAL A 390 -21.21 -49.41 1.91
CA VAL A 390 -19.76 -49.43 2.05
C VAL A 390 -19.40 -50.30 3.24
N LYS A 391 -18.62 -51.34 3.01
CA LYS A 391 -18.08 -52.24 4.04
C LYS A 391 -17.21 -51.44 5.03
N LYS A 392 -17.53 -51.54 6.32
CA LYS A 392 -16.70 -51.06 7.44
C LYS A 392 -15.37 -51.77 7.38
N VAL A 393 -14.29 -51.01 7.12
CA VAL A 393 -12.92 -51.47 7.37
C VAL A 393 -12.64 -51.25 8.85
N ALA A 394 -12.38 -52.34 9.56
CA ALA A 394 -12.09 -52.36 10.99
C ALA A 394 -10.72 -51.69 11.23
N THR A 395 -10.73 -50.64 12.04
CA THR A 395 -9.54 -50.09 12.67
C THR A 395 -8.99 -51.06 13.69
N LYS A 396 -7.93 -51.81 13.35
CA LYS A 396 -7.11 -52.51 14.33
C LYS A 396 -6.08 -51.58 14.89
N ALA A 397 -6.12 -51.45 16.21
CA ALA A 397 -5.21 -50.73 17.07
C ALA A 397 -3.73 -51.06 16.78
N VAL A 398 -2.91 -50.02 16.68
CA VAL A 398 -1.47 -50.10 16.92
C VAL A 398 -1.20 -49.46 18.28
N ALA A 399 -1.30 -50.27 19.33
CA ALA A 399 -0.70 -50.00 20.62
C ALA A 399 0.49 -50.93 20.78
N LYS A 400 1.58 -50.39 21.31
CA LYS A 400 2.84 -51.03 21.74
C LYS A 400 4.01 -50.95 20.77
N ALA A 401 4.80 -49.90 20.97
CA ALA A 401 6.26 -50.00 21.08
C ALA A 401 6.77 -48.78 21.86
N SER A 402 6.68 -48.84 23.18
CA SER A 402 7.49 -48.07 24.10
C SER A 402 8.77 -48.87 24.38
N ALA A 403 9.86 -48.10 24.55
CA ALA A 403 11.13 -48.50 25.11
C ALA A 403 12.14 -49.19 24.16
N ARG A 404 13.03 -48.36 23.59
CA ARG A 404 14.46 -48.67 23.68
C ARG A 404 15.25 -47.34 23.55
N LYS A 405 15.88 -47.00 24.66
CA LYS A 405 16.94 -45.99 24.76
C LYS A 405 18.10 -46.36 23.83
N ALA A 406 18.53 -45.42 22.98
CA ALA A 406 19.90 -45.38 22.48
C ALA A 406 20.25 -43.93 22.20
N ALA A 407 21.16 -43.37 22.98
CA ALA A 407 21.75 -42.06 22.77
C ALA A 407 22.61 -42.09 21.48
N PRO A 408 22.57 -41.09 20.63
CA PRO A 408 23.52 -40.98 19.53
C PRO A 408 24.87 -40.51 20.06
N LYS A 409 25.92 -41.27 19.68
CA LYS A 409 27.34 -40.96 19.93
C LYS A 409 27.69 -39.61 19.25
N ALA A 410 28.31 -38.72 20.01
CA ALA A 410 28.86 -37.49 19.52
C ALA A 410 29.97 -37.76 18.49
N THR A 411 29.75 -37.39 17.25
CA THR A 411 30.78 -37.41 16.21
C THR A 411 31.59 -36.12 16.34
N LYS A 412 32.84 -36.26 16.81
CA LYS A 412 33.81 -35.17 16.86
C LYS A 412 34.18 -34.75 15.44
N VAL A 413 33.72 -33.59 15.03
CA VAL A 413 34.21 -32.91 13.83
C VAL A 413 35.59 -32.34 14.16
N LYS A 414 36.64 -32.91 13.56
CA LYS A 414 38.00 -32.34 13.61
C LYS A 414 38.02 -31.09 12.69
N VAL A 415 38.13 -29.92 13.30
CA VAL A 415 38.50 -28.69 12.59
C VAL A 415 40.00 -28.77 12.27
N VAL A 416 40.32 -28.90 11.01
CA VAL A 416 41.72 -28.81 10.52
C VAL A 416 42.07 -27.35 10.37
N ALA A 417 42.77 -26.79 11.37
CA ALA A 417 43.39 -25.48 11.27
C ALA A 417 44.64 -25.59 10.38
N LYS A 418 44.62 -25.01 9.19
CA LYS A 418 45.79 -24.86 8.31
C LYS A 418 46.58 -23.63 8.79
N ALA A 419 47.68 -23.86 9.49
CA ALA A 419 48.64 -22.83 9.87
C ALA A 419 49.35 -22.28 8.61
N ALA A 420 49.17 -21.00 8.30
CA ALA A 420 49.96 -20.29 7.30
C ALA A 420 51.33 -19.94 7.91
N LYS A 421 52.40 -20.56 7.44
CA LYS A 421 53.78 -20.19 7.78
C LYS A 421 54.11 -18.80 7.21
N LYS A 422 54.44 -17.88 8.10
CA LYS A 422 55.09 -16.58 7.77
C LYS A 422 56.45 -16.86 7.14
N ALA A 423 56.66 -16.43 5.90
CA ALA A 423 57.99 -16.33 5.29
C ALA A 423 58.60 -14.95 5.65
N ALA A 424 59.77 -14.95 6.28
CA ALA A 424 60.55 -13.77 6.57
C ALA A 424 61.27 -13.23 5.33
N PRO A 425 61.43 -11.93 5.13
CA PRO A 425 62.15 -11.35 4.01
C PRO A 425 63.65 -11.48 4.19
N LYS A 426 64.36 -12.02 3.14
CA LYS A 426 65.81 -12.03 3.03
C LYS A 426 66.31 -10.61 2.82
N LYS A 427 67.26 -10.18 3.69
CA LYS A 427 68.12 -9.02 3.46
C LYS A 427 69.09 -9.31 2.32
N THR A 428 69.06 -8.54 1.26
CA THR A 428 70.14 -8.43 0.28
C THR A 428 71.01 -7.26 0.63
N ARG A 429 72.32 -7.58 0.82
CA ARG A 429 73.46 -6.64 0.90
C ARG A 429 73.86 -6.36 -0.58
N LYS A 430 73.83 -5.16 -1.03
CA LYS A 430 74.86 -4.29 -1.55
C LYS A 430 74.24 -2.99 -1.99
#